data_e44ee180591f745494a42b9008989cce
#
_entry.id   e44ee180591f745494a42b9008989cce
#
_cell.length_a   1.000
_cell.length_b   1.000
_cell.length_c   1.000
_cell.angle_alpha   90.00
_cell.angle_beta   90.00
_cell.angle_gamma   90.00
#
_symmetry.space_group_name_H-M   'P 1'
#
loop_
_entity.id
_entity.type
_entity.pdbx_description
1 polymer ?
#
loop_
_entity_poly.entity_id
_entity_poly.type
_entity_poly.pdbx_seq_one_letter_code
_entity_poly.pdbx_strand_id
1 'polypeptide(L)'
;AFGEVVQLYDESSDAVLPSPIQNCLAGGRVAGLPQSALLRDRHGREYGVQISAAPIFSKDRSLIGAVTVFQDVTEARALSQRLAHLAHHDSLTDLPNRVLFQDRVHQACQSGMRHRARFAVVFMDLDHFKHVNDSLGHAVGDEFLRAVARRLTATLRGSDSVCRLGGDEFVMLVSDVAGPDDVRRAHDGGPRA
;
A
#
# COMPACT_ATOMS: atom_id res chain seq x y z
N ALA A 1 -9.33 -35.64 7.35
CA ALA A 1 -9.68 -34.96 6.08
C ALA A 1 -8.69 -33.84 5.81
N PHE A 2 -8.60 -33.34 4.53
CA PHE A 2 -7.63 -32.30 4.14
C PHE A 2 -7.76 -31.04 5.01
N GLY A 3 -8.97 -30.58 5.31
CA GLY A 3 -9.25 -29.42 6.16
C GLY A 3 -8.87 -29.57 7.65
N GLU A 4 -8.48 -30.76 8.10
CA GLU A 4 -7.98 -30.97 9.46
C GLU A 4 -6.46 -30.70 9.55
N VAL A 5 -5.78 -30.76 8.39
CA VAL A 5 -4.33 -30.60 8.31
C VAL A 5 -3.92 -29.22 7.80
N VAL A 6 -4.78 -28.63 6.95
CA VAL A 6 -4.53 -27.33 6.29
C VAL A 6 -5.67 -26.40 6.55
N GLN A 7 -5.42 -25.33 7.28
CA GLN A 7 -6.37 -24.25 7.49
C GLN A 7 -5.95 -23.04 6.65
N LEU A 8 -6.91 -22.53 5.88
CA LEU A 8 -6.72 -21.44 4.95
C LEU A 8 -7.55 -20.25 5.43
N TYR A 9 -6.94 -19.09 5.41
CA TYR A 9 -7.53 -17.83 5.89
C TYR A 9 -7.45 -16.77 4.82
N ASP A 10 -8.34 -15.80 4.91
CA ASP A 10 -8.22 -14.55 4.17
C ASP A 10 -7.39 -13.54 4.96
N GLU A 11 -6.36 -12.97 4.36
CA GLU A 11 -5.41 -12.04 4.99
C GLU A 11 -6.09 -10.80 5.58
N SER A 12 -7.15 -10.31 4.94
CA SER A 12 -7.80 -9.06 5.33
C SER A 12 -8.85 -9.21 6.43
N SER A 13 -9.53 -10.36 6.47
CA SER A 13 -10.68 -10.61 7.36
C SER A 13 -10.42 -11.66 8.44
N ASP A 14 -9.28 -12.36 8.36
CA ASP A 14 -8.94 -13.56 9.18
C ASP A 14 -10.04 -14.66 9.12
N ALA A 15 -10.91 -14.59 8.13
CA ALA A 15 -11.96 -15.55 7.93
C ALA A 15 -11.41 -16.86 7.35
N VAL A 16 -11.92 -17.99 7.85
CA VAL A 16 -11.56 -19.31 7.30
C VAL A 16 -12.10 -19.44 5.87
N LEU A 17 -11.23 -19.74 4.94
CA LEU A 17 -11.59 -19.93 3.54
C LEU A 17 -12.06 -21.37 3.27
N PRO A 18 -13.04 -21.56 2.37
CA PRO A 18 -13.52 -22.88 2.00
C PRO A 18 -12.43 -23.66 1.25
N SER A 19 -12.42 -24.99 1.44
CA SER A 19 -11.45 -25.86 0.77
C SER A 19 -11.65 -25.87 -0.75
N PRO A 20 -10.65 -25.51 -1.56
CA PRO A 20 -10.73 -25.59 -3.02
C PRO A 20 -11.01 -27.01 -3.51
N ILE A 21 -10.54 -28.03 -2.80
CA ILE A 21 -10.80 -29.43 -3.13
C ILE A 21 -12.28 -29.74 -2.98
N GLN A 22 -12.89 -29.36 -1.86
CA GLN A 22 -14.32 -29.59 -1.65
C GLN A 22 -15.18 -28.87 -2.69
N ASN A 23 -14.84 -27.62 -2.99
CA ASN A 23 -15.54 -26.86 -4.03
C ASN A 23 -15.36 -27.48 -5.42
N CYS A 24 -14.17 -27.98 -5.73
CA CYS A 24 -13.87 -28.67 -6.98
C CYS A 24 -14.68 -29.97 -7.12
N LEU A 25 -14.71 -30.81 -6.06
CA LEU A 25 -15.42 -32.06 -6.05
C LEU A 25 -16.95 -31.87 -6.11
N ALA A 26 -17.48 -30.86 -5.41
CA ALA A 26 -18.90 -30.56 -5.43
C ALA A 26 -19.38 -29.98 -6.77
N GLY A 27 -18.54 -29.16 -7.41
CA GLY A 27 -18.89 -28.45 -8.65
C GLY A 27 -18.44 -29.15 -9.93
N GLY A 28 -17.58 -30.17 -9.86
CA GLY A 28 -16.98 -30.82 -11.03
C GLY A 28 -16.17 -29.88 -11.93
N ARG A 29 -15.66 -28.77 -11.40
CA ARG A 29 -14.94 -27.72 -12.14
C ARG A 29 -13.73 -27.22 -11.34
N VAL A 30 -12.81 -26.55 -12.04
CA VAL A 30 -11.65 -25.94 -11.40
C VAL A 30 -12.11 -24.94 -10.34
N ALA A 31 -11.51 -25.02 -9.16
CA ALA A 31 -11.73 -24.13 -8.04
C ALA A 31 -10.38 -23.59 -7.53
N GLY A 32 -10.31 -22.30 -7.26
CA GLY A 32 -9.14 -21.63 -6.69
C GLY A 32 -9.51 -20.81 -5.47
N LEU A 33 -8.50 -20.20 -4.87
CA LEU A 33 -8.66 -19.24 -3.78
C LEU A 33 -8.30 -17.81 -4.26
N PRO A 34 -8.78 -16.78 -3.53
CA PRO A 34 -8.38 -15.41 -3.79
C PRO A 34 -6.86 -15.23 -3.56
N GLN A 35 -6.30 -14.18 -4.13
CA GLN A 35 -4.87 -13.86 -3.96
C GLN A 35 -4.50 -13.52 -2.51
N SER A 36 -5.47 -13.16 -1.66
CA SER A 36 -5.32 -12.89 -0.24
C SER A 36 -5.26 -14.16 0.63
N ALA A 37 -5.24 -15.35 0.06
CA ALA A 37 -5.23 -16.58 0.83
C ALA A 37 -3.91 -16.80 1.58
N LEU A 38 -4.02 -17.06 2.88
CA LEU A 38 -2.94 -17.47 3.78
C LEU A 38 -3.13 -18.90 4.22
N LEU A 39 -2.03 -19.61 4.36
CA LEU A 39 -1.95 -20.89 5.06
C LEU A 39 -1.27 -20.64 6.40
N ARG A 40 -1.91 -21.07 7.49
CA ARG A 40 -1.31 -21.02 8.83
C ARG A 40 -0.87 -22.42 9.23
N ASP A 41 0.41 -22.56 9.56
CA ASP A 41 0.95 -23.84 10.04
C ASP A 41 0.57 -24.11 11.51
N ARG A 42 0.86 -25.30 12.00
CA ARG A 42 0.58 -25.70 13.40
C ARG A 42 1.37 -24.89 14.45
N HIS A 43 2.35 -24.09 14.03
CA HIS A 43 3.14 -23.23 14.90
C HIS A 43 2.69 -21.77 14.82
N GLY A 44 1.59 -21.50 14.07
CA GLY A 44 1.04 -20.15 13.87
C GLY A 44 1.77 -19.32 12.81
N ARG A 45 2.71 -19.88 12.04
CA ARG A 45 3.37 -19.17 10.95
C ARG A 45 2.45 -19.12 9.75
N GLU A 46 2.46 -17.97 9.08
CA GLU A 46 1.62 -17.67 7.93
C GLU A 46 2.44 -17.66 6.64
N TYR A 47 1.87 -18.26 5.62
CA TYR A 47 2.44 -18.34 4.28
C TYR A 47 1.41 -17.86 3.28
N GLY A 48 1.80 -16.93 2.43
CA GLY A 48 0.99 -16.55 1.27
C GLY A 48 0.92 -17.71 0.29
N VAL A 49 -0.28 -18.21 0.02
CA VAL A 49 -0.42 -19.39 -0.86
C VAL A 49 -1.34 -19.11 -2.04
N GLN A 50 -0.96 -19.66 -3.19
CA GLN A 50 -1.85 -19.78 -4.33
C GLN A 50 -2.23 -21.25 -4.46
N ILE A 51 -3.53 -21.53 -4.44
CA ILE A 51 -4.07 -22.89 -4.48
C ILE A 51 -5.08 -22.99 -5.60
N SER A 52 -4.97 -24.08 -6.37
CA SER A 52 -5.91 -24.44 -7.43
C SER A 52 -6.19 -25.92 -7.36
N ALA A 53 -7.46 -26.29 -7.47
CA ALA A 53 -7.91 -27.68 -7.55
C ALA A 53 -8.63 -27.91 -8.88
N ALA A 54 -8.26 -28.99 -9.57
CA ALA A 54 -8.87 -29.39 -10.83
C ALA A 54 -9.47 -30.80 -10.70
N PRO A 55 -10.68 -31.05 -11.25
CA PRO A 55 -11.32 -32.35 -11.18
C PRO A 55 -10.63 -33.38 -12.07
N ILE A 56 -10.60 -34.63 -11.61
CA ILE A 56 -10.14 -35.77 -12.38
C ILE A 56 -11.38 -36.60 -12.76
N PHE A 57 -11.55 -36.81 -14.04
CA PHE A 57 -12.64 -37.64 -14.56
C PHE A 57 -12.12 -38.97 -15.10
N SER A 58 -12.89 -40.00 -14.95
CA SER A 58 -12.62 -41.28 -15.60
C SER A 58 -13.05 -41.28 -17.09
N LYS A 59 -12.80 -42.35 -17.81
CA LYS A 59 -13.14 -42.47 -19.24
C LYS A 59 -14.65 -42.36 -19.51
N ASP A 60 -15.47 -42.74 -18.58
CA ASP A 60 -16.94 -42.64 -18.61
C ASP A 60 -17.49 -41.30 -18.10
N ARG A 61 -16.58 -40.30 -17.89
CA ARG A 61 -16.90 -38.97 -17.38
C ARG A 61 -17.38 -38.93 -15.93
N SER A 62 -17.23 -39.97 -15.16
CA SER A 62 -17.46 -39.91 -13.72
C SER A 62 -16.34 -39.19 -13.01
N LEU A 63 -16.69 -38.34 -12.03
CA LEU A 63 -15.70 -37.63 -11.20
C LEU A 63 -15.07 -38.62 -10.23
N ILE A 64 -13.76 -38.86 -10.35
CA ILE A 64 -13.02 -39.84 -9.54
C ILE A 64 -12.10 -39.21 -8.51
N GLY A 65 -11.84 -37.90 -8.60
CA GLY A 65 -10.99 -37.20 -7.64
C GLY A 65 -10.71 -35.75 -8.05
N ALA A 66 -9.77 -35.15 -7.36
CA ALA A 66 -9.24 -33.84 -7.70
C ALA A 66 -7.72 -33.81 -7.50
N VAL A 67 -7.03 -33.12 -8.39
CA VAL A 67 -5.62 -32.75 -8.23
C VAL A 67 -5.55 -31.33 -7.68
N THR A 68 -4.66 -31.10 -6.72
CA THR A 68 -4.46 -29.77 -6.12
C THR A 68 -3.01 -29.36 -6.25
N VAL A 69 -2.81 -28.13 -6.72
CA VAL A 69 -1.51 -27.48 -6.79
C VAL A 69 -1.43 -26.41 -5.71
N PHE A 70 -0.36 -26.45 -4.93
CA PHE A 70 -0.01 -25.46 -3.93
C PHE A 70 1.25 -24.74 -4.39
N GLN A 71 1.23 -23.43 -4.31
CA GLN A 71 2.40 -22.61 -4.55
C GLN A 71 2.56 -21.64 -3.40
N ASP A 72 3.75 -21.65 -2.77
CA ASP A 72 4.15 -20.60 -1.83
C ASP A 72 4.49 -19.35 -2.64
N VAL A 73 3.78 -18.28 -2.36
CA VAL A 73 3.95 -16.97 -3.02
C VAL A 73 4.33 -15.88 -2.02
N THR A 74 4.72 -16.26 -0.82
CA THR A 74 5.04 -15.33 0.28
C THR A 74 6.10 -14.31 -0.15
N GLU A 75 7.24 -14.78 -0.64
CA GLU A 75 8.33 -13.90 -1.07
C GLU A 75 7.95 -13.09 -2.31
N ALA A 76 7.27 -13.70 -3.28
CA ALA A 76 6.84 -13.01 -4.49
C ALA A 76 5.85 -11.88 -4.19
N ARG A 77 4.91 -12.09 -3.27
CA ARG A 77 3.99 -11.04 -2.80
C ARG A 77 4.72 -9.92 -2.06
N ALA A 78 5.59 -10.27 -1.10
CA ALA A 78 6.36 -9.30 -0.35
C ALA A 78 7.23 -8.43 -1.28
N LEU A 79 7.89 -9.04 -2.26
CA LEU A 79 8.66 -8.32 -3.27
C LEU A 79 7.79 -7.40 -4.13
N SER A 80 6.64 -7.90 -4.59
CA SER A 80 5.70 -7.12 -5.40
C SER A 80 5.17 -5.90 -4.63
N GLN A 81 4.80 -6.09 -3.36
CA GLN A 81 4.36 -4.99 -2.47
C GLN A 81 5.48 -3.98 -2.26
N ARG A 82 6.71 -4.45 -2.03
CA ARG A 82 7.87 -3.57 -1.86
C ARG A 82 8.18 -2.77 -3.12
N LEU A 83 8.10 -3.40 -4.30
CA LEU A 83 8.29 -2.71 -5.58
C LEU A 83 7.19 -1.66 -5.81
N ALA A 84 5.93 -2.00 -5.54
CA ALA A 84 4.82 -1.07 -5.62
C ALA A 84 5.00 0.12 -4.67
N HIS A 85 5.46 -0.12 -3.44
CA HIS A 85 5.77 0.93 -2.48
C HIS A 85 6.88 1.86 -2.98
N LEU A 86 8.01 1.30 -3.43
CA LEU A 86 9.14 2.07 -3.97
C LEU A 86 8.78 2.86 -5.24
N ALA A 87 7.84 2.38 -6.05
CA ALA A 87 7.36 3.11 -7.22
C ALA A 87 6.60 4.40 -6.85
N HIS A 88 6.06 4.49 -5.63
CA HIS A 88 5.19 5.57 -5.19
C HIS A 88 5.70 6.37 -3.99
N HIS A 89 6.79 5.93 -3.34
CA HIS A 89 7.35 6.58 -2.15
C HIS A 89 8.83 6.92 -2.32
N ASP A 90 9.27 7.95 -1.62
CA ASP A 90 10.68 8.34 -1.52
C ASP A 90 11.40 7.40 -0.56
N SER A 91 12.49 6.80 -1.00
CA SER A 91 13.21 5.76 -0.25
C SER A 91 13.90 6.26 1.03
N LEU A 92 14.15 7.57 1.16
CA LEU A 92 14.78 8.15 2.34
C LEU A 92 13.79 8.52 3.43
N THR A 93 12.67 9.15 3.04
CA THR A 93 11.71 9.75 3.98
C THR A 93 10.42 8.96 4.12
N ASP A 94 10.20 7.99 3.25
CA ASP A 94 8.97 7.20 3.13
C ASP A 94 7.71 8.02 2.76
N LEU A 95 7.90 9.27 2.43
CA LEU A 95 6.82 10.12 1.93
C LEU A 95 6.43 9.72 0.50
N PRO A 96 5.20 10.02 0.07
CA PRO A 96 4.84 10.03 -1.34
C PRO A 96 5.93 10.66 -2.20
N ASN A 97 6.26 10.03 -3.31
CA ASN A 97 7.18 10.59 -4.30
C ASN A 97 6.43 11.44 -5.33
N ARG A 98 7.16 11.97 -6.31
CA ARG A 98 6.60 12.80 -7.39
C ARG A 98 5.45 12.09 -8.14
N VAL A 99 5.57 10.78 -8.37
CA VAL A 99 4.57 10.01 -9.14
C VAL A 99 3.24 9.95 -8.37
N LEU A 100 3.29 9.54 -7.11
CA LEU A 100 2.09 9.48 -6.27
C LEU A 100 1.49 10.87 -6.02
N PHE A 101 2.33 11.91 -5.92
CA PHE A 101 1.86 13.28 -5.77
C PHE A 101 1.06 13.75 -7.00
N GLN A 102 1.57 13.49 -8.20
CA GLN A 102 0.87 13.84 -9.44
C GLN A 102 -0.50 13.18 -9.55
N ASP A 103 -0.60 11.91 -9.16
CA ASP A 103 -1.87 11.18 -9.13
C ASP A 103 -2.85 11.83 -8.13
N ARG A 104 -2.40 12.16 -6.91
CA ARG A 104 -3.22 12.84 -5.90
C ARG A 104 -3.71 14.22 -6.36
N VAL A 105 -2.86 15.01 -7.02
CA VAL A 105 -3.26 16.29 -7.61
C VAL A 105 -4.32 16.09 -8.70
N HIS A 106 -4.15 15.08 -9.55
CA HIS A 106 -5.13 14.75 -10.58
C HIS A 106 -6.50 14.40 -9.97
N GLN A 107 -6.51 13.57 -8.92
CA GLN A 107 -7.72 13.23 -8.17
C GLN A 107 -8.36 14.46 -7.51
N ALA A 108 -7.55 15.35 -6.91
CA ALA A 108 -8.03 16.60 -6.33
C ALA A 108 -8.67 17.53 -7.39
N CYS A 109 -8.07 17.63 -8.57
CA CYS A 109 -8.65 18.38 -9.70
C CYS A 109 -10.01 17.79 -10.11
N GLN A 110 -10.12 16.47 -10.25
CA GLN A 110 -11.38 15.82 -10.61
C GLN A 110 -12.46 16.01 -9.54
N SER A 111 -12.09 15.91 -8.27
CA SER A 111 -13.00 16.16 -7.14
C SER A 111 -13.45 17.62 -7.11
N GLY A 112 -12.51 18.55 -7.30
CA GLY A 112 -12.80 19.99 -7.37
C GLY A 112 -13.82 20.34 -8.45
N MET A 113 -13.72 19.73 -9.63
CA MET A 113 -14.69 19.92 -10.71
C MET A 113 -16.10 19.40 -10.37
N ARG A 114 -16.20 18.28 -9.64
CA ARG A 114 -17.50 17.66 -9.29
C ARG A 114 -18.18 18.34 -8.10
N HIS A 115 -17.40 18.68 -7.07
CA HIS A 115 -17.91 19.13 -5.77
C HIS A 115 -17.64 20.59 -5.47
N ARG A 116 -17.05 21.36 -6.42
CA ARG A 116 -16.58 22.74 -6.24
C ARG A 116 -15.62 22.89 -5.04
N ALA A 117 -14.96 21.82 -4.65
CA ALA A 117 -13.93 21.82 -3.62
C ALA A 117 -12.67 22.52 -4.15
N ARG A 118 -12.04 23.32 -3.30
CA ARG A 118 -10.77 23.97 -3.62
C ARG A 118 -9.64 23.25 -2.91
N PHE A 119 -8.48 23.18 -3.54
CA PHE A 119 -7.26 22.68 -2.95
C PHE A 119 -6.12 23.67 -3.20
N ALA A 120 -5.07 23.56 -2.43
CA ALA A 120 -3.84 24.33 -2.63
C ALA A 120 -2.64 23.39 -2.74
N VAL A 121 -1.66 23.80 -3.54
CA VAL A 121 -0.36 23.15 -3.62
C VAL A 121 0.66 24.13 -3.06
N VAL A 122 1.43 23.67 -2.05
CA VAL A 122 2.45 24.46 -1.37
C VAL A 122 3.80 23.82 -1.66
N PHE A 123 4.67 24.55 -2.36
CA PHE A 123 6.05 24.13 -2.58
C PHE A 123 6.93 24.66 -1.46
N MET A 124 7.83 23.83 -0.98
CA MET A 124 8.79 24.13 0.09
C MET A 124 10.17 23.66 -0.31
N ASP A 125 11.15 24.48 0.00
CA ASP A 125 12.57 24.18 -0.16
C ASP A 125 13.27 24.44 1.19
N LEU A 126 14.29 23.66 1.51
CA LEU A 126 15.01 23.82 2.78
C LEU A 126 16.21 24.74 2.58
N ASP A 127 16.06 25.99 3.01
CA ASP A 127 17.13 26.97 2.94
C ASP A 127 18.44 26.43 3.51
N HIS A 128 19.53 26.61 2.78
CA HIS A 128 20.88 26.23 3.17
C HIS A 128 21.12 24.73 3.42
N PHE A 129 20.25 23.83 2.95
CA PHE A 129 20.42 22.39 3.15
C PHE A 129 21.77 21.88 2.62
N LYS A 130 22.23 22.41 1.48
CA LYS A 130 23.57 22.09 0.96
C LYS A 130 24.66 22.41 1.98
N HIS A 131 24.54 23.51 2.71
CA HIS A 131 25.54 23.88 3.75
C HIS A 131 25.54 22.88 4.92
N VAL A 132 24.40 22.31 5.27
CA VAL A 132 24.30 21.22 6.26
C VAL A 132 25.08 19.99 5.78
N ASN A 133 24.89 19.57 4.53
CA ASN A 133 25.62 18.44 3.95
C ASN A 133 27.11 18.69 3.89
N ASP A 134 27.53 19.87 3.43
CA ASP A 134 28.95 20.23 3.27
C ASP A 134 29.68 20.34 4.62
N SER A 135 28.99 20.77 5.70
CA SER A 135 29.55 20.96 7.01
C SER A 135 29.49 19.73 7.92
N LEU A 136 28.42 18.96 7.86
CA LEU A 136 28.11 17.87 8.80
C LEU A 136 28.06 16.49 8.13
N GLY A 137 28.14 16.43 6.81
CA GLY A 137 28.11 15.21 6.02
C GLY A 137 26.68 14.75 5.65
N HIS A 138 26.60 13.96 4.59
CA HIS A 138 25.32 13.50 4.03
C HIS A 138 24.48 12.68 5.01
N ALA A 139 25.10 11.92 5.93
CA ALA A 139 24.37 11.14 6.92
C ALA A 139 23.53 12.04 7.86
N VAL A 140 24.08 13.19 8.27
CA VAL A 140 23.35 14.17 9.08
C VAL A 140 22.26 14.87 8.24
N GLY A 141 22.55 15.18 6.98
CA GLY A 141 21.55 15.71 6.06
C GLY A 141 20.37 14.76 5.84
N ASP A 142 20.62 13.46 5.71
CA ASP A 142 19.58 12.44 5.58
C ASP A 142 18.70 12.36 6.84
N GLU A 143 19.29 12.40 8.04
CA GLU A 143 18.52 12.43 9.30
C GLU A 143 17.71 13.72 9.44
N PHE A 144 18.25 14.85 8.99
CA PHE A 144 17.53 16.11 8.95
C PHE A 144 16.31 16.04 8.03
N LEU A 145 16.46 15.50 6.82
CA LEU A 145 15.34 15.29 5.88
C LEU A 145 14.26 14.37 6.47
N ARG A 146 14.65 13.26 7.15
CA ARG A 146 13.71 12.38 7.85
C ARG A 146 12.97 13.12 8.98
N ALA A 147 13.68 13.98 9.72
CA ALA A 147 13.06 14.77 10.79
C ALA A 147 12.05 15.78 10.24
N VAL A 148 12.38 16.47 9.15
CA VAL A 148 11.46 17.38 8.44
C VAL A 148 10.23 16.62 7.96
N ALA A 149 10.41 15.47 7.29
CA ALA A 149 9.32 14.64 6.81
C ALA A 149 8.35 14.25 7.93
N ARG A 150 8.87 13.75 9.07
CA ARG A 150 8.05 13.41 10.25
C ARG A 150 7.28 14.62 10.78
N ARG A 151 7.93 15.78 10.86
CA ARG A 151 7.30 17.01 11.36
C ARG A 151 6.19 17.48 10.43
N LEU A 152 6.43 17.51 9.13
CA LEU A 152 5.42 17.88 8.13
C LEU A 152 4.22 16.95 8.19
N THR A 153 4.44 15.63 8.23
CA THR A 153 3.35 14.65 8.34
C THR A 153 2.53 14.85 9.61
N ALA A 154 3.16 15.16 10.74
CA ALA A 154 2.46 15.37 12.01
C ALA A 154 1.58 16.64 12.04
N THR A 155 1.82 17.60 11.14
CA THR A 155 1.04 18.85 11.07
C THR A 155 -0.15 18.76 10.12
N LEU A 156 -0.21 17.72 9.29
CA LEU A 156 -1.25 17.55 8.26
C LEU A 156 -2.48 16.79 8.79
N ARG A 157 -3.62 17.09 8.18
CA ARG A 157 -4.86 16.31 8.35
C ARG A 157 -4.82 15.05 7.49
N GLY A 158 -5.67 14.08 7.77
CA GLY A 158 -5.79 12.86 6.96
C GLY A 158 -6.19 13.10 5.49
N SER A 159 -6.82 14.24 5.19
CA SER A 159 -7.16 14.67 3.82
C SER A 159 -6.02 15.34 3.07
N ASP A 160 -4.99 15.82 3.79
CA ASP A 160 -3.84 16.51 3.21
C ASP A 160 -2.73 15.51 2.89
N SER A 161 -1.77 15.92 2.09
CA SER A 161 -0.67 15.06 1.68
C SER A 161 0.62 15.85 1.58
N VAL A 162 1.70 15.30 2.10
CA VAL A 162 3.05 15.80 1.87
C VAL A 162 3.84 14.82 1.00
N CYS A 163 4.68 15.34 0.15
CA CYS A 163 5.51 14.60 -0.79
C CYS A 163 6.92 15.18 -0.78
N ARG A 164 7.92 14.35 -1.02
CA ARG A 164 9.28 14.78 -1.35
C ARG A 164 9.53 14.60 -2.83
N LEU A 165 9.88 15.69 -3.52
CA LEU A 165 10.16 15.66 -4.97
C LEU A 165 11.57 15.18 -5.29
N GLY A 166 12.49 15.33 -4.35
CA GLY A 166 13.91 14.99 -4.43
C GLY A 166 14.77 16.05 -3.74
N GLY A 167 16.01 15.71 -3.38
CA GLY A 167 16.88 16.67 -2.69
C GLY A 167 16.25 17.22 -1.40
N ASP A 168 16.14 18.52 -1.32
CA ASP A 168 15.55 19.33 -0.25
C ASP A 168 14.15 19.86 -0.57
N GLU A 169 13.57 19.45 -1.71
CA GLU A 169 12.27 19.91 -2.18
C GLU A 169 11.12 19.06 -1.63
N PHE A 170 10.20 19.70 -0.93
CA PHE A 170 8.94 19.13 -0.47
C PHE A 170 7.75 19.85 -1.09
N VAL A 171 6.63 19.16 -1.21
CA VAL A 171 5.38 19.76 -1.68
C VAL A 171 4.21 19.21 -0.86
N MET A 172 3.27 20.08 -0.53
CA MET A 172 2.03 19.69 0.15
C MET A 172 0.83 19.91 -0.76
N LEU A 173 -0.10 18.97 -0.71
CA LEU A 173 -1.45 19.10 -1.23
C LEU A 173 -2.40 19.30 -0.04
N VAL A 174 -3.02 20.46 0.03
CA VAL A 174 -3.96 20.84 1.09
C VAL A 174 -5.36 20.81 0.48
N SER A 175 -6.19 19.89 0.96
CA SER A 175 -7.56 19.69 0.48
C SER A 175 -8.55 20.58 1.24
N ASP A 176 -9.72 20.84 0.62
CA ASP A 176 -10.86 21.56 1.21
C ASP A 176 -10.48 22.96 1.76
N VAL A 177 -9.81 23.74 0.93
CA VAL A 177 -9.35 25.08 1.27
C VAL A 177 -10.53 26.08 1.16
N ALA A 178 -10.95 26.67 2.28
CA ALA A 178 -11.99 27.70 2.28
C ALA A 178 -11.43 29.08 1.87
N GLY A 179 -10.16 29.38 2.20
CA GLY A 179 -9.51 30.64 1.87
C GLY A 179 -7.99 30.63 2.06
N PRO A 180 -7.32 31.77 1.77
CA PRO A 180 -5.85 31.87 1.89
C PRO A 180 -5.30 31.58 3.30
N ASP A 181 -6.08 31.84 4.34
CA ASP A 181 -5.66 31.63 5.72
C ASP A 181 -5.57 30.16 6.09
N ASP A 182 -6.29 29.27 5.40
CA ASP A 182 -6.17 27.83 5.60
C ASP A 182 -4.83 27.29 5.09
N VAL A 183 -4.33 27.87 4.00
CA VAL A 183 -3.03 27.53 3.44
C VAL A 183 -1.89 27.98 4.37
N ARG A 184 -1.99 29.22 4.92
CA ARG A 184 -1.02 29.73 5.89
C ARG A 184 -0.94 28.87 7.14
N ARG A 185 -2.09 28.49 7.70
CA ARG A 185 -2.14 27.58 8.88
C ARG A 185 -1.53 26.21 8.61
N ALA A 186 -1.68 25.68 7.41
CA ALA A 186 -1.02 24.44 7.03
C ALA A 186 0.51 24.57 6.97
N HIS A 187 1.00 25.72 6.50
CA HIS A 187 2.42 26.02 6.44
C HIS A 187 3.02 26.25 7.85
N ASP A 188 2.31 26.96 8.73
CA ASP A 188 2.80 27.32 10.06
C ASP A 188 2.63 26.21 11.12
N GLY A 189 2.05 25.06 10.76
CA GLY A 189 1.85 23.93 11.65
C GLY A 189 0.81 24.15 12.75
N GLY A 190 -0.07 25.14 12.59
CA GLY A 190 -1.13 25.45 13.55
C GLY A 190 -2.36 24.56 13.37
N PRO A 191 -3.11 24.25 14.47
CA PRO A 191 -4.34 23.49 14.37
C PRO A 191 -5.37 24.25 13.52
N ARG A 192 -5.96 23.57 12.56
CA ARG A 192 -7.10 24.10 11.79
C ARG A 192 -8.38 23.76 12.52
N ALA A 193 -9.26 24.73 12.67
CA ALA A 193 -10.57 24.58 13.30
C ALA A 193 -11.49 23.67 12.47
#